data_4e787e5ff4f90dc622f09ad5fb5ab609
#
_entry.id   4e787e5ff4f90dc622f09ad5fb5ab609
#
_cell.length_a   1.000
_cell.length_b   1.000
_cell.length_c   1.000
_cell.angle_alpha   90.00
_cell.angle_beta   90.00
_cell.angle_gamma   90.00
#
_symmetry.space_group_name_H-M   'P 1'
#
loop_
_entity.id
_entity.type
_entity.pdbx_description
1 polymer ?
#
loop_
_entity_poly.entity_id
_entity_poly.type
_entity_poly.pdbx_seq_one_letter_code
_entity_poly.pdbx_strand_id
1 'polypeptide(L)'
;AMALSPTEDGQVAEGDFATNLQKIRYRDGKINGYPSRLHYIADWVNNGIRNGFLEDVTTAYSPYTQRVSLSYMSSHPELYKQLSKSPENVAKMKEIEKSLNGQEFHYIPKDKLPFNGLPWIKNGDIIAITTNTPGLDVAHMGIAFYVNGKLSLLHASSKEKKVVVSKVALGQMLR
;
A
#
# COMPACT_ATOMS: atom_id res chain seq x y z
N ALA A 1 -11.74 1.26 1.62
CA ALA A 1 -13.09 0.94 1.40
C ALA A 1 -13.80 1.52 0.17
N MET A 2 -13.10 2.28 -0.68
CA MET A 2 -13.72 2.84 -1.91
C MET A 2 -14.07 1.81 -3.00
N ALA A 3 -13.48 0.62 -3.00
CA ALA A 3 -13.83 -0.39 -4.00
C ALA A 3 -15.24 -0.95 -3.83
N LEU A 4 -15.88 -0.67 -2.72
CA LEU A 4 -17.17 -1.22 -2.33
C LEU A 4 -18.07 -0.08 -1.83
N SER A 5 -18.50 0.83 -2.72
CA SER A 5 -19.67 1.66 -2.41
C SER A 5 -20.90 0.75 -2.51
N PRO A 6 -21.52 0.31 -1.39
CA PRO A 6 -22.75 -0.45 -1.46
C PRO A 6 -23.83 0.43 -2.08
N THR A 7 -24.65 -0.14 -2.92
CA THR A 7 -25.95 0.41 -3.31
C THR A 7 -26.85 0.52 -2.07
N GLU A 8 -27.94 1.28 -2.11
CA GLU A 8 -28.86 1.46 -0.97
C GLU A 8 -29.37 0.13 -0.37
N ASP A 9 -29.38 -0.94 -1.15
CA ASP A 9 -29.73 -2.31 -0.74
C ASP A 9 -28.54 -3.19 -0.33
N GLY A 10 -27.34 -2.60 -0.20
CA GLY A 10 -26.12 -3.28 0.28
C GLY A 10 -25.45 -4.18 -0.77
N GLN A 11 -25.94 -4.21 -2.00
CA GLN A 11 -25.31 -4.94 -3.10
C GLN A 11 -24.30 -4.06 -3.82
N VAL A 12 -23.18 -4.64 -4.25
CA VAL A 12 -22.18 -3.98 -5.09
C VAL A 12 -22.37 -4.47 -6.52
N ALA A 13 -22.68 -3.56 -7.43
CA ALA A 13 -22.72 -3.90 -8.83
C ALA A 13 -21.31 -4.31 -9.30
N GLU A 14 -21.21 -5.44 -10.01
CA GLU A 14 -19.92 -5.98 -10.49
C GLU A 14 -19.15 -4.96 -11.34
N GLY A 15 -19.86 -4.16 -12.15
CA GLY A 15 -19.29 -3.08 -12.95
C GLY A 15 -18.67 -1.96 -12.13
N ASP A 16 -19.27 -1.61 -10.99
CA ASP A 16 -18.75 -0.60 -10.08
C ASP A 16 -17.50 -1.10 -9.35
N PHE A 17 -17.51 -2.38 -8.94
CA PHE A 17 -16.33 -2.99 -8.35
C PHE A 17 -15.14 -2.98 -9.33
N ALA A 18 -15.34 -3.42 -10.57
CA ALA A 18 -14.28 -3.46 -11.59
C ALA A 18 -13.73 -2.05 -11.89
N THR A 19 -14.63 -1.06 -12.04
CA THR A 19 -14.28 0.33 -12.28
C THR A 19 -13.49 0.93 -11.11
N ASN A 20 -13.94 0.72 -9.89
CA ASN A 20 -13.25 1.21 -8.70
C ASN A 20 -11.92 0.50 -8.48
N LEU A 21 -11.85 -0.81 -8.72
CA LEU A 21 -10.60 -1.56 -8.67
C LEU A 21 -9.59 -1.04 -9.69
N GLN A 22 -10.00 -0.70 -10.90
CA GLN A 22 -9.14 -0.09 -11.90
C GLN A 22 -8.60 1.26 -11.42
N LYS A 23 -9.46 2.14 -10.88
CA LYS A 23 -9.07 3.46 -10.36
C LYS A 23 -8.00 3.37 -9.28
N ILE A 24 -8.11 2.43 -8.37
CA ILE A 24 -7.15 2.28 -7.25
C ILE A 24 -5.88 1.51 -7.63
N ARG A 25 -5.86 0.78 -8.74
CA ARG A 25 -4.71 -0.05 -9.13
C ARG A 25 -3.83 0.55 -10.20
N TYR A 26 -4.36 1.46 -10.99
CA TYR A 26 -3.66 2.04 -12.14
C TYR A 26 -3.55 3.56 -11.99
N ARG A 27 -2.44 4.10 -12.46
CA ARG A 27 -2.15 5.54 -12.42
C ARG A 27 -3.27 6.30 -13.12
N ASP A 28 -3.90 7.21 -12.35
CA ASP A 28 -5.06 8.00 -12.78
C ASP A 28 -6.22 7.15 -13.36
N GLY A 29 -6.32 5.89 -12.90
CA GLY A 29 -7.34 4.94 -13.35
C GLY A 29 -7.18 4.45 -14.79
N LYS A 30 -6.03 4.67 -15.43
CA LYS A 30 -5.82 4.35 -16.85
C LYS A 30 -4.91 3.14 -17.02
N ILE A 31 -5.39 2.13 -17.76
CA ILE A 31 -4.59 0.96 -18.14
C ILE A 31 -3.81 1.30 -19.41
N ASN A 32 -2.49 1.42 -19.29
CA ASN A 32 -1.57 1.68 -20.39
C ASN A 32 -0.29 0.85 -20.21
N GLY A 33 -0.38 -0.44 -20.45
CA GLY A 33 0.72 -1.39 -20.25
C GLY A 33 1.10 -1.62 -18.79
N TYR A 34 2.13 -2.43 -18.59
CA TYR A 34 2.54 -2.88 -17.26
C TYR A 34 2.97 -1.73 -16.31
N PRO A 35 3.75 -0.72 -16.76
CA PRO A 35 4.19 0.38 -15.89
C PRO A 35 3.08 1.33 -15.44
N SER A 36 1.88 1.26 -16.03
CA SER A 36 0.74 2.07 -15.57
C SER A 36 0.13 1.58 -14.25
N ARG A 37 0.40 0.32 -13.89
CA ARG A 37 -0.01 -0.20 -12.58
C ARG A 37 0.83 0.44 -11.48
N LEU A 38 0.17 0.79 -10.37
CA LEU A 38 0.83 1.32 -9.18
C LEU A 38 1.48 0.16 -8.40
N HIS A 39 2.78 -0.02 -8.59
CA HIS A 39 3.53 -1.15 -8.03
C HIS A 39 4.11 -0.83 -6.65
N TYR A 40 4.62 0.39 -6.47
CA TYR A 40 5.14 0.88 -5.21
C TYR A 40 4.06 1.53 -4.37
N ILE A 41 4.12 1.38 -3.06
CA ILE A 41 3.12 1.97 -2.16
C ILE A 41 3.24 3.49 -2.13
N ALA A 42 4.44 4.05 -2.19
CA ALA A 42 4.65 5.49 -2.32
C ALA A 42 3.91 6.07 -3.53
N ASP A 43 4.00 5.41 -4.69
CA ASP A 43 3.29 5.80 -5.91
C ASP A 43 1.76 5.68 -5.74
N TRP A 44 1.32 4.60 -5.11
CA TRP A 44 -0.09 4.33 -4.84
C TRP A 44 -0.70 5.38 -3.90
N VAL A 45 -0.01 5.73 -2.82
CA VAL A 45 -0.42 6.78 -1.87
C VAL A 45 -0.50 8.13 -2.56
N ASN A 46 0.54 8.53 -3.29
CA ASN A 46 0.56 9.80 -4.03
C ASN A 46 -0.59 9.89 -5.04
N ASN A 47 -0.82 8.81 -5.80
CA ASN A 47 -1.93 8.76 -6.75
C ASN A 47 -3.29 8.83 -6.04
N GLY A 48 -3.42 8.15 -4.91
CA GLY A 48 -4.65 8.15 -4.11
C GLY A 48 -4.98 9.52 -3.52
N ILE A 49 -3.99 10.22 -2.96
CA ILE A 49 -4.14 11.59 -2.43
C ILE A 49 -4.50 12.55 -3.56
N ARG A 50 -3.77 12.53 -4.68
CA ARG A 50 -4.02 13.40 -5.83
C ARG A 50 -5.43 13.22 -6.42
N ASN A 51 -5.94 12.00 -6.41
CA ASN A 51 -7.28 11.68 -6.92
C ASN A 51 -8.38 11.71 -5.85
N GLY A 52 -8.08 12.14 -4.62
CA GLY A 52 -9.05 12.41 -3.56
C GLY A 52 -9.68 11.18 -2.91
N PHE A 53 -9.07 9.99 -3.01
CA PHE A 53 -9.58 8.78 -2.36
C PHE A 53 -8.69 8.26 -1.22
N LEU A 54 -7.56 8.92 -0.93
CA LEU A 54 -6.73 8.67 0.24
C LEU A 54 -6.38 9.99 0.94
N GLU A 55 -6.14 9.87 2.23
CA GLU A 55 -5.58 10.91 3.08
C GLU A 55 -4.39 10.32 3.85
N ASP A 56 -3.26 11.04 3.91
CA ASP A 56 -2.13 10.65 4.76
C ASP A 56 -2.36 11.19 6.18
N VAL A 57 -2.92 10.36 7.01
CA VAL A 57 -3.14 10.68 8.43
C VAL A 57 -1.84 10.63 9.24
N THR A 58 -0.81 9.90 8.79
CA THR A 58 0.45 9.73 9.54
C THR A 58 1.20 11.05 9.66
N THR A 59 1.18 11.86 8.63
CA THR A 59 1.82 13.20 8.61
C THR A 59 1.34 14.10 9.75
N ALA A 60 0.08 14.02 10.14
CA ALA A 60 -0.48 14.85 11.22
C ALA A 60 -0.05 14.40 12.63
N TYR A 61 0.37 13.14 12.80
CA TYR A 61 0.56 12.51 14.13
C TYR A 61 1.95 11.96 14.37
N SER A 62 2.83 11.90 13.38
CA SER A 62 4.19 11.37 13.54
C SER A 62 5.24 12.38 13.08
N PRO A 63 6.24 12.69 13.92
CA PRO A 63 7.37 13.52 13.51
C PRO A 63 8.46 12.73 12.78
N TYR A 64 8.37 11.40 12.74
CA TYR A 64 9.40 10.56 12.14
C TYR A 64 9.22 10.48 10.64
N THR A 65 10.28 10.74 9.89
CA THR A 65 10.25 10.74 8.42
C THR A 65 11.29 9.79 7.84
N GLN A 66 11.01 9.29 6.64
CA GLN A 66 11.92 8.48 5.85
C GLN A 66 11.85 8.92 4.39
N ARG A 67 13.00 9.05 3.75
CA ARG A 67 13.09 9.32 2.32
C ARG A 67 13.00 8.04 1.52
N VAL A 68 12.18 8.07 0.49
CA VAL A 68 12.00 6.95 -0.46
C VAL A 68 13.24 6.81 -1.34
N SER A 69 13.70 5.57 -1.49
CA SER A 69 14.79 5.20 -2.40
C SER A 69 14.41 3.91 -3.11
N LEU A 70 13.85 4.03 -4.31
CA LEU A 70 13.29 2.95 -5.11
C LEU A 70 14.22 2.60 -6.28
N SER A 71 14.44 1.31 -6.46
CA SER A 71 15.18 0.76 -7.60
C SER A 71 14.91 -0.72 -7.82
N TYR A 72 14.11 -1.35 -6.94
CA TYR A 72 14.02 -2.81 -6.87
C TYR A 72 13.52 -3.44 -8.17
N MET A 73 12.44 -2.93 -8.75
CA MET A 73 11.84 -3.52 -9.95
C MET A 73 12.72 -3.34 -11.18
N SER A 74 13.33 -2.15 -11.36
CA SER A 74 14.21 -1.89 -12.50
C SER A 74 15.56 -2.60 -12.38
N SER A 75 16.02 -2.90 -11.14
CA SER A 75 17.28 -3.60 -10.89
C SER A 75 17.13 -5.13 -10.88
N HIS A 76 15.90 -5.66 -10.75
CA HIS A 76 15.60 -7.09 -10.74
C HIS A 76 14.50 -7.45 -11.74
N PRO A 77 14.66 -7.09 -13.03
CA PRO A 77 13.61 -7.32 -14.03
C PRO A 77 13.29 -8.81 -14.23
N GLU A 78 14.25 -9.69 -13.94
CA GLU A 78 14.09 -11.15 -14.03
C GLU A 78 13.03 -11.71 -13.10
N LEU A 79 12.72 -11.02 -11.99
CA LEU A 79 11.69 -11.43 -11.04
C LEU A 79 10.26 -11.11 -11.53
N TYR A 80 10.13 -10.35 -12.62
CA TYR A 80 8.86 -9.87 -13.13
C TYR A 80 8.66 -10.27 -14.58
N LYS A 81 7.70 -11.16 -14.85
CA LYS A 81 7.42 -11.68 -16.21
C LYS A 81 7.30 -10.58 -17.27
N GLN A 82 6.73 -9.42 -16.92
CA GLN A 82 6.50 -8.31 -17.85
C GLN A 82 7.71 -7.39 -18.02
N LEU A 83 8.69 -7.47 -17.13
CA LEU A 83 9.95 -6.72 -17.23
C LEU A 83 11.04 -7.56 -17.85
N SER A 84 11.13 -8.84 -17.53
CA SER A 84 12.19 -9.75 -17.98
C SER A 84 12.35 -9.83 -19.51
N LYS A 85 11.29 -9.52 -20.25
CA LYS A 85 11.25 -9.57 -21.70
C LYS A 85 11.01 -8.22 -22.38
N SER A 86 11.03 -7.12 -21.62
CA SER A 86 10.71 -5.78 -22.14
C SER A 86 11.65 -4.72 -21.58
N PRO A 87 12.78 -4.45 -22.23
CA PRO A 87 13.67 -3.35 -21.85
C PRO A 87 12.95 -1.99 -21.79
N GLU A 88 11.94 -1.78 -22.63
CA GLU A 88 11.11 -0.58 -22.61
C GLU A 88 10.35 -0.45 -21.29
N ASN A 89 9.71 -1.52 -20.81
CA ASN A 89 9.03 -1.49 -19.52
C ASN A 89 10.00 -1.28 -18.35
N VAL A 90 11.21 -1.85 -18.42
CA VAL A 90 12.27 -1.60 -17.43
C VAL A 90 12.66 -0.13 -17.40
N ALA A 91 12.88 0.49 -18.58
CA ALA A 91 13.20 1.91 -18.66
C ALA A 91 12.09 2.78 -18.07
N LYS A 92 10.82 2.51 -18.39
CA LYS A 92 9.67 3.23 -17.81
C LYS A 92 9.57 3.03 -16.29
N MET A 93 9.83 1.83 -15.78
CA MET A 93 9.86 1.60 -14.32
C MET A 93 10.97 2.41 -13.66
N LYS A 94 12.16 2.48 -14.27
CA LYS A 94 13.27 3.29 -13.76
C LYS A 94 12.94 4.78 -13.71
N GLU A 95 12.20 5.30 -14.69
CA GLU A 95 11.71 6.69 -14.66
C GLU A 95 10.70 6.93 -13.53
N ILE A 96 9.79 5.98 -13.30
CA ILE A 96 8.84 6.04 -12.19
C ILE A 96 9.58 6.03 -10.86
N GLU A 97 10.50 5.10 -10.64
CA GLU A 97 11.32 5.03 -9.43
C GLU A 97 12.08 6.34 -9.21
N LYS A 98 12.71 6.90 -10.25
CA LYS A 98 13.40 8.18 -10.18
C LYS A 98 12.47 9.34 -9.79
N SER A 99 11.24 9.36 -10.26
CA SER A 99 10.27 10.42 -9.95
C SER A 99 9.78 10.39 -8.50
N LEU A 100 9.85 9.22 -7.84
CA LEU A 100 9.43 9.01 -6.46
C LEU A 100 10.59 9.18 -5.47
N ASN A 101 11.83 8.97 -5.93
CA ASN A 101 13.02 9.01 -5.09
C ASN A 101 13.24 10.40 -4.48
N GLY A 102 13.62 10.39 -3.19
CA GLY A 102 13.84 11.60 -2.41
C GLY A 102 12.57 12.19 -1.77
N GLN A 103 11.39 11.70 -2.11
CA GLN A 103 10.16 12.08 -1.42
C GLN A 103 10.21 11.61 0.03
N GLU A 104 9.64 12.40 0.92
CA GLU A 104 9.63 12.13 2.35
C GLU A 104 8.23 11.66 2.78
N PHE A 105 8.18 10.54 3.50
CA PHE A 105 6.97 10.02 4.09
C PHE A 105 7.12 9.90 5.60
N HIS A 106 6.05 10.23 6.32
CA HIS A 106 5.99 10.03 7.76
C HIS A 106 5.72 8.56 8.10
N TYR A 107 6.31 8.06 9.18
CA TYR A 107 6.09 6.70 9.65
C TYR A 107 6.05 6.62 11.16
N ILE A 108 5.54 5.53 11.71
CA ILE A 108 5.54 5.24 13.14
C ILE A 108 6.60 4.19 13.42
N PRO A 109 7.64 4.49 14.22
CA PRO A 109 8.58 3.47 14.67
C PRO A 109 7.86 2.32 15.39
N LYS A 110 8.28 1.09 15.14
CA LYS A 110 7.63 -0.11 15.70
C LYS A 110 7.61 -0.14 17.22
N ASP A 111 8.60 0.44 17.89
CA ASP A 111 8.67 0.57 19.34
C ASP A 111 7.71 1.63 19.90
N LYS A 112 7.21 2.52 19.05
CA LYS A 112 6.19 3.54 19.38
C LYS A 112 4.75 3.09 19.09
N LEU A 113 4.56 1.90 18.55
CA LEU A 113 3.24 1.34 18.30
C LEU A 113 2.81 0.40 19.42
N PRO A 114 1.87 0.83 20.31
CA PRO A 114 1.34 -0.02 21.36
C PRO A 114 0.43 -1.13 20.79
N PHE A 115 0.21 -2.20 21.55
CA PHE A 115 -0.62 -3.32 21.10
C PHE A 115 -2.10 -2.94 20.91
N ASN A 116 -2.59 -1.97 21.66
CA ASN A 116 -3.93 -1.41 21.50
C ASN A 116 -4.02 -0.34 20.41
N GLY A 117 -2.95 -0.13 19.63
CA GLY A 117 -2.89 0.87 18.57
C GLY A 117 -2.75 2.30 19.09
N LEU A 118 -2.95 3.25 18.20
CA LEU A 118 -2.91 4.69 18.49
C LEU A 118 -4.34 5.26 18.31
N PRO A 119 -4.75 6.27 19.10
CA PRO A 119 -6.14 6.76 19.14
C PRO A 119 -6.68 7.23 17.78
N TRP A 120 -5.79 7.67 16.88
CA TRP A 120 -6.15 8.17 15.58
C TRP A 120 -6.17 7.10 14.48
N ILE A 121 -5.65 5.88 14.73
CA ILE A 121 -5.78 4.74 13.81
C ILE A 121 -7.18 4.14 13.98
N LYS A 122 -7.92 4.04 12.89
CA LYS A 122 -9.31 3.54 12.86
C LYS A 122 -9.42 2.24 12.08
N ASN A 123 -10.49 1.50 12.32
CA ASN A 123 -10.87 0.38 11.45
C ASN A 123 -11.04 0.86 10.02
N GLY A 124 -10.41 0.18 9.08
CA GLY A 124 -10.44 0.53 7.67
C GLY A 124 -9.24 1.34 7.19
N ASP A 125 -8.41 1.89 8.08
CA ASP A 125 -7.19 2.59 7.67
C ASP A 125 -6.22 1.61 7.00
N ILE A 126 -5.53 2.09 5.98
CA ILE A 126 -4.49 1.30 5.31
C ILE A 126 -3.19 1.39 6.12
N ILE A 127 -2.63 0.23 6.43
CA ILE A 127 -1.35 0.09 7.11
C ILE A 127 -0.32 -0.41 6.10
N ALA A 128 0.72 0.38 5.88
CA ALA A 128 1.90 -0.02 5.11
C ALA A 128 3.07 -0.30 6.05
N ILE A 129 3.67 -1.48 5.95
CA ILE A 129 4.80 -1.91 6.78
C ILE A 129 6.07 -1.72 5.96
N THR A 130 6.90 -0.75 6.36
CA THR A 130 8.16 -0.44 5.69
C THR A 130 9.16 -1.59 5.75
N THR A 131 10.17 -1.57 4.89
CA THR A 131 11.21 -2.61 4.80
C THR A 131 12.60 -2.01 4.78
N ASN A 132 13.58 -2.81 5.20
CA ASN A 132 15.00 -2.52 5.01
C ASN A 132 15.57 -3.11 3.71
N THR A 133 14.74 -3.76 2.89
CA THR A 133 15.17 -4.28 1.58
C THR A 133 15.56 -3.12 0.67
N PRO A 134 16.81 -3.05 0.19
CA PRO A 134 17.25 -1.95 -0.67
C PRO A 134 16.36 -1.84 -1.91
N GLY A 135 15.98 -0.62 -2.23
CA GLY A 135 15.16 -0.32 -3.42
C GLY A 135 13.65 -0.58 -3.28
N LEU A 136 13.16 -1.03 -2.11
CA LEU A 136 11.75 -1.17 -1.80
C LEU A 136 11.30 -0.17 -0.73
N ASP A 137 10.06 0.27 -0.80
CA ASP A 137 9.41 1.12 0.22
C ASP A 137 8.69 0.29 1.30
N VAL A 138 7.97 -0.74 0.92
CA VAL A 138 7.05 -1.48 1.78
C VAL A 138 7.21 -3.00 1.59
N ALA A 139 7.30 -3.73 2.69
CA ALA A 139 7.33 -5.19 2.70
C ALA A 139 5.94 -5.81 2.64
N HIS A 140 4.97 -5.16 3.27
CA HIS A 140 3.62 -5.69 3.41
C HIS A 140 2.60 -4.58 3.67
N MET A 141 1.35 -4.83 3.33
CA MET A 141 0.25 -3.93 3.63
C MET A 141 -1.00 -4.68 4.07
N GLY A 142 -1.89 -3.98 4.73
CA GLY A 142 -3.18 -4.49 5.13
C GLY A 142 -4.09 -3.37 5.61
N ILE A 143 -5.21 -3.76 6.17
CA ILE A 143 -6.23 -2.86 6.70
C ILE A 143 -6.23 -2.97 8.21
N ALA A 144 -6.21 -1.85 8.93
CA ALA A 144 -6.34 -1.79 10.36
C ALA A 144 -7.68 -2.38 10.78
N PHE A 145 -7.66 -3.30 11.74
CA PHE A 145 -8.84 -3.94 12.26
C PHE A 145 -8.69 -4.22 13.76
N TYR A 146 -9.55 -3.65 14.58
CA TYR A 146 -9.48 -3.84 16.02
C TYR A 146 -10.22 -5.10 16.45
N VAL A 147 -9.52 -5.96 17.21
CA VAL A 147 -10.06 -7.18 17.81
C VAL A 147 -9.85 -7.11 19.31
N ASN A 148 -10.92 -7.10 20.09
CA ASN A 148 -10.88 -7.04 21.55
C ASN A 148 -9.97 -5.91 22.08
N GLY A 149 -10.07 -4.71 21.48
CA GLY A 149 -9.29 -3.53 21.84
C GLY A 149 -7.81 -3.55 21.41
N LYS A 150 -7.36 -4.54 20.63
CA LYS A 150 -6.02 -4.63 20.10
C LYS A 150 -6.04 -4.33 18.60
N LEU A 151 -5.10 -3.50 18.15
CA LEU A 151 -4.90 -3.23 16.73
C LEU A 151 -4.31 -4.46 16.04
N SER A 152 -5.07 -5.07 15.14
CA SER A 152 -4.69 -6.20 14.29
C SER A 152 -4.66 -5.79 12.82
N LEU A 153 -4.23 -6.67 11.94
CA LEU A 153 -4.14 -6.42 10.51
C LEU A 153 -5.04 -7.40 9.75
N LEU A 154 -5.97 -6.88 8.96
CA LEU A 154 -6.68 -7.64 7.94
C LEU A 154 -5.82 -7.60 6.66
N HIS A 155 -5.30 -8.75 6.23
CA HIS A 155 -4.34 -8.81 5.13
C HIS A 155 -4.39 -10.12 4.35
N ALA A 156 -3.83 -10.12 3.14
CA ALA A 156 -3.55 -11.33 2.39
C ALA A 156 -2.27 -11.98 2.95
N SER A 157 -2.44 -13.06 3.69
CA SER A 157 -1.34 -13.78 4.34
C SER A 157 -0.73 -14.80 3.37
N SER A 158 0.55 -14.64 3.04
CA SER A 158 1.30 -15.63 2.24
C SER A 158 1.46 -16.96 3.00
N LYS A 159 1.57 -16.91 4.33
CA LYS A 159 1.66 -18.07 5.20
C LYS A 159 0.35 -18.86 5.24
N GLU A 160 -0.77 -18.16 5.42
CA GLU A 160 -2.11 -18.79 5.51
C GLU A 160 -2.74 -19.04 4.13
N LYS A 161 -2.14 -18.49 3.05
CA LYS A 161 -2.63 -18.53 1.65
C LYS A 161 -4.06 -18.05 1.48
N LYS A 162 -4.49 -17.12 2.33
CA LYS A 162 -5.84 -16.52 2.32
C LYS A 162 -5.85 -15.14 2.98
N VAL A 163 -6.94 -14.42 2.82
CA VAL A 163 -7.18 -13.18 3.57
C VAL A 163 -7.58 -13.54 5.00
N VAL A 164 -6.90 -12.95 5.97
CA VAL A 164 -7.11 -13.20 7.40
C VAL A 164 -7.01 -11.91 8.20
N VAL A 165 -7.65 -11.91 9.37
CA VAL A 165 -7.30 -10.99 10.45
C VAL A 165 -6.22 -11.65 11.29
N SER A 166 -5.09 -10.96 11.49
CA SER A 166 -3.99 -11.48 12.30
C SER A 166 -4.44 -11.83 13.71
N LYS A 167 -4.04 -13.00 14.20
CA LYS A 167 -4.37 -13.47 15.55
C LYS A 167 -3.62 -12.71 16.64
N VAL A 168 -2.52 -12.05 16.28
CA VAL A 168 -1.69 -11.23 17.16
C VAL A 168 -1.83 -9.75 16.82
N ALA A 169 -1.64 -8.89 17.82
CA ALA A 169 -1.65 -7.45 17.59
C ALA A 169 -0.55 -7.03 16.62
N LEU A 170 -0.79 -5.98 15.82
CA LEU A 170 0.17 -5.46 14.85
C LEU A 170 1.51 -5.11 15.52
N GLY A 171 1.49 -4.42 16.66
CA GLY A 171 2.72 -4.10 17.39
C GLY A 171 3.51 -5.33 17.88
N GLN A 172 2.86 -6.49 18.04
CA GLN A 172 3.52 -7.75 18.35
C GLN A 172 4.06 -8.44 17.08
N MET A 173 3.35 -8.33 15.97
CA MET A 173 3.77 -8.89 14.69
C MET A 173 5.04 -8.24 14.14
N LEU A 174 5.29 -6.97 14.50
CA LEU A 174 6.43 -6.16 14.05
C LEU A 174 7.69 -6.31 14.91
N ARG A 175 7.64 -7.00 16.02
CA ARG A 175 8.78 -7.26 16.94
C ARG A 175 9.48 -8.56 16.62
#